data_9cad81eddb7ee0c8ce87fcf1f85ca6ff
#
_entry.id   9cad81eddb7ee0c8ce87fcf1f85ca6ff
#
_cell.length_a   1.000
_cell.length_b   1.000
_cell.length_c   1.000
_cell.angle_alpha   90.00
_cell.angle_beta   90.00
_cell.angle_gamma   90.00
#
_symmetry.space_group_name_H-M   'P 1'
#
loop_
_entity.id
_entity.type
_entity.pdbx_description
1 polymer ?
#
loop_
_entity_poly.entity_id
_entity_poly.type
_entity_poly.pdbx_seq_one_letter_code
_entity_poly.pdbx_strand_id
1 'polypeptide(L)'
;MSAKMPIPDYNSNTPADPPSGIVVHSQSQVLELTYDSGPARLPFEFLRVYSPSAEVVGHGPGQEVLQVGKRGVTITGLEPVGLYAVKPTFSDGHASGIFSWGYLRWLADHQPALWQDYLDRLEAAGASRDPDPNAAPTPSASGCASHGKSAGPGQTTAPKPAPSPGSGKTFTAKIESI
;
A
#
# COMPACT_ATOMS: atom_id res chain seq x y z
N MET A 1 20.62 4.76 20.59
CA MET A 1 20.85 4.29 19.20
C MET A 1 19.62 3.49 18.80
N SER A 2 18.70 4.12 18.11
CA SER A 2 17.52 3.40 17.58
C SER A 2 18.00 2.50 16.44
N ALA A 3 17.97 1.20 16.64
CA ALA A 3 18.23 0.25 15.57
C ALA A 3 17.09 0.39 14.56
N LYS A 4 17.41 0.86 13.35
CA LYS A 4 16.46 0.90 12.24
C LYS A 4 15.88 -0.50 12.07
N MET A 5 14.55 -0.63 12.24
CA MET A 5 13.90 -1.90 12.02
C MET A 5 14.06 -2.32 10.56
N PRO A 6 14.49 -3.56 10.31
CA PRO A 6 14.57 -4.03 8.94
C PRO A 6 13.17 -4.02 8.32
N ILE A 7 12.98 -3.18 7.32
CA ILE A 7 11.77 -3.22 6.52
C ILE A 7 11.81 -4.53 5.73
N PRO A 8 10.76 -5.36 5.79
CA PRO A 8 10.76 -6.63 5.09
C PRO A 8 10.88 -6.40 3.58
N ASP A 9 11.39 -7.40 2.90
CA ASP A 9 11.29 -7.44 1.46
C ASP A 9 9.80 -7.32 1.06
N TYR A 10 9.43 -6.19 0.48
CA TYR A 10 8.06 -5.92 0.01
C TYR A 10 7.56 -6.94 -1.02
N ASN A 11 8.50 -7.63 -1.65
CA ASN A 11 8.24 -8.72 -2.59
C ASN A 11 8.22 -10.08 -1.92
N SER A 12 8.46 -10.18 -0.61
CA SER A 12 8.37 -11.47 0.06
C SER A 12 6.94 -11.97 -0.07
N ASN A 13 6.75 -12.86 -1.01
CA ASN A 13 5.53 -13.64 -1.21
C ASN A 13 5.44 -14.70 -0.10
N THR A 14 5.67 -14.25 1.15
CA THR A 14 5.48 -15.12 2.31
C THR A 14 4.01 -15.49 2.32
N PRO A 15 3.68 -16.79 2.17
CA PRO A 15 2.30 -17.21 2.23
C PRO A 15 1.74 -16.80 3.59
N ALA A 16 0.85 -15.83 3.59
CA ALA A 16 0.09 -15.45 4.77
C ALA A 16 -1.37 -15.69 4.46
N ASP A 17 -2.08 -16.20 5.43
CA ASP A 17 -3.52 -16.39 5.31
C ASP A 17 -4.18 -15.05 5.06
N PRO A 18 -5.06 -14.98 4.05
CA PRO A 18 -5.83 -13.78 3.80
C PRO A 18 -6.73 -13.47 5.00
N PRO A 19 -7.00 -12.19 5.29
CA PRO A 19 -7.97 -11.84 6.31
C PRO A 19 -9.35 -12.37 5.92
N SER A 20 -10.13 -12.78 6.89
CA SER A 20 -11.52 -13.24 6.69
C SER A 20 -12.48 -12.07 6.41
N GLY A 21 -12.08 -10.86 6.73
CA GLY A 21 -12.86 -9.63 6.47
C GLY A 21 -11.97 -8.40 6.37
N ILE A 22 -12.42 -7.43 5.58
CA ILE A 22 -11.75 -6.13 5.40
C ILE A 22 -12.81 -5.05 5.50
N VAL A 23 -12.61 -4.08 6.39
CA VAL A 23 -13.50 -2.93 6.58
C VAL A 23 -12.72 -1.63 6.55
N VAL A 24 -13.19 -0.69 5.73
CA VAL A 24 -12.63 0.66 5.63
C VAL A 24 -13.47 1.60 6.48
N HIS A 25 -12.95 2.02 7.63
CA HIS A 25 -13.60 2.96 8.53
C HIS A 25 -13.22 4.40 8.17
N SER A 26 -14.02 5.06 7.35
CA SER A 26 -13.70 6.39 6.82
C SER A 26 -13.66 7.48 7.90
N GLN A 27 -14.51 7.42 8.90
CA GLN A 27 -14.53 8.41 9.99
C GLN A 27 -13.35 8.29 10.95
N SER A 28 -13.01 7.08 11.36
CA SER A 28 -11.86 6.82 12.23
C SER A 28 -10.52 6.73 11.47
N GLN A 29 -10.57 6.79 10.14
CA GLN A 29 -9.41 6.70 9.25
C GLN A 29 -8.57 5.43 9.49
N VAL A 30 -9.24 4.28 9.61
CA VAL A 30 -8.62 2.98 9.92
C VAL A 30 -9.07 1.94 8.92
N LEU A 31 -8.12 1.15 8.44
CA LEU A 31 -8.37 -0.11 7.76
C LEU A 31 -8.37 -1.24 8.80
N GLU A 32 -9.48 -1.93 8.94
CA GLU A 32 -9.62 -3.09 9.82
C GLU A 32 -9.55 -4.38 9.01
N LEU A 33 -8.68 -5.28 9.44
CA LEU A 33 -8.47 -6.60 8.86
C LEU A 33 -8.83 -7.64 9.91
N THR A 34 -9.76 -8.52 9.62
CA THR A 34 -10.17 -9.58 10.54
C THR A 34 -9.39 -10.85 10.24
N TYR A 35 -8.64 -11.33 11.21
CA TYR A 35 -7.93 -12.61 11.18
C TYR A 35 -8.50 -13.55 12.26
N ASP A 36 -8.22 -14.84 12.17
CA ASP A 36 -8.60 -15.81 13.20
C ASP A 36 -7.98 -15.48 14.57
N SER A 37 -6.81 -14.83 14.57
CA SER A 37 -6.13 -14.35 15.77
C SER A 37 -6.71 -13.06 16.35
N GLY A 38 -7.68 -12.44 15.70
CA GLY A 38 -8.33 -11.19 16.09
C GLY A 38 -8.19 -10.08 15.03
N PRO A 39 -8.87 -8.95 15.24
CA PRO A 39 -8.82 -7.83 14.32
C PRO A 39 -7.50 -7.07 14.41
N ALA A 40 -6.95 -6.69 13.26
CA ALA A 40 -5.84 -5.76 13.13
C ALA A 40 -6.35 -4.43 12.59
N ARG A 41 -5.94 -3.31 13.19
CA ARG A 41 -6.38 -1.96 12.83
C ARG A 41 -5.20 -1.11 12.41
N LEU A 42 -5.18 -0.70 11.15
CA LEU A 42 -4.11 0.07 10.54
C LEU A 42 -4.59 1.46 10.16
N PRO A 43 -4.07 2.55 10.77
CA PRO A 43 -4.42 3.91 10.38
C PRO A 43 -4.08 4.19 8.90
N PHE A 44 -4.89 4.98 8.22
CA PHE A 44 -4.66 5.30 6.81
C PHE A 44 -3.33 6.03 6.59
N GLU A 45 -2.99 6.98 7.46
CA GLU A 45 -1.69 7.66 7.42
C GLU A 45 -0.53 6.66 7.52
N PHE A 46 -0.63 5.69 8.45
CA PHE A 46 0.39 4.66 8.60
C PHE A 46 0.55 3.81 7.34
N LEU A 47 -0.56 3.38 6.73
CA LEU A 47 -0.51 2.65 5.45
C LEU A 47 0.09 3.50 4.33
N ARG A 48 -0.23 4.80 4.29
CA ARG A 48 0.31 5.70 3.27
C ARG A 48 1.81 5.89 3.41
N VAL A 49 2.29 6.05 4.64
CA VAL A 49 3.72 6.25 4.95
C VAL A 49 4.53 5.00 4.64
N TYR A 50 4.00 3.82 4.93
CA TYR A 50 4.62 2.52 4.70
C TYR A 50 4.09 1.83 3.44
N SER A 51 3.71 2.60 2.42
CA SER A 51 3.29 2.04 1.14
C SER A 51 4.46 1.29 0.48
N PRO A 52 4.27 0.06 -0.01
CA PRO A 52 5.30 -0.72 -0.69
C PRO A 52 5.52 -0.28 -2.15
N SER A 53 5.19 0.96 -2.48
CA SER A 53 5.42 1.51 -3.81
C SER A 53 6.86 1.96 -3.99
N ALA A 54 7.36 1.93 -5.22
CA ALA A 54 8.69 2.41 -5.54
C ALA A 54 8.92 3.89 -5.18
N GLU A 55 7.87 4.70 -5.15
CA GLU A 55 7.91 6.11 -4.74
C GLU A 55 8.23 6.27 -3.25
N VAL A 56 7.86 5.31 -2.42
CA VAL A 56 8.10 5.32 -0.97
C VAL A 56 9.34 4.53 -0.61
N VAL A 57 9.51 3.35 -1.19
CA VAL A 57 10.61 2.43 -0.90
C VAL A 57 11.92 2.90 -1.52
N GLY A 58 11.88 3.65 -2.62
CA GLY A 58 13.05 3.99 -3.41
C GLY A 58 13.54 2.80 -4.26
N HIS A 59 14.73 2.91 -4.81
CA HIS A 59 15.30 1.90 -5.70
C HIS A 59 16.26 0.93 -5.00
N GLY A 60 16.41 1.03 -3.66
CA GLY A 60 17.30 0.15 -2.89
C GLY A 60 17.20 0.36 -1.38
N PRO A 61 17.79 -0.56 -0.61
CA PRO A 61 17.81 -0.46 0.85
C PRO A 61 18.44 0.85 1.32
N GLY A 62 17.75 1.57 2.20
CA GLY A 62 18.19 2.86 2.72
C GLY A 62 17.86 4.07 1.86
N GLN A 63 17.15 3.88 0.74
CA GLN A 63 16.68 4.95 -0.14
C GLN A 63 15.21 5.30 0.07
N GLU A 64 14.63 4.81 1.17
CA GLU A 64 13.22 5.08 1.50
C GLU A 64 12.99 6.58 1.67
N VAL A 65 11.98 7.08 0.96
CA VAL A 65 11.60 8.49 0.98
C VAL A 65 10.74 8.76 2.19
N LEU A 66 11.20 9.64 3.09
CA LEU A 66 10.42 10.08 4.24
C LEU A 66 9.14 10.77 3.75
N GLN A 67 8.00 10.21 4.11
CA GLN A 67 6.71 10.76 3.74
C GLN A 67 6.31 11.87 4.72
N VAL A 68 6.12 13.08 4.23
CA VAL A 68 5.74 14.26 5.02
C VAL A 68 4.34 14.74 4.64
N GLY A 69 3.66 15.44 5.55
CA GLY A 69 2.36 16.05 5.24
C GLY A 69 1.24 15.02 4.98
N LYS A 70 1.27 13.85 5.61
CA LYS A 70 0.31 12.77 5.34
C LYS A 70 -0.81 12.64 6.37
N ARG A 71 -0.81 13.50 7.42
CA ARG A 71 -1.92 13.55 8.37
C ARG A 71 -3.23 13.92 7.64
N GLY A 72 -4.27 13.14 7.87
CA GLY A 72 -5.56 13.36 7.23
C GLY A 72 -5.74 12.74 5.84
N VAL A 73 -4.74 12.02 5.33
CA VAL A 73 -4.89 11.22 4.12
C VAL A 73 -5.93 10.11 4.37
N THR A 74 -6.87 9.97 3.44
CA THR A 74 -7.93 8.96 3.50
C THR A 74 -7.78 7.92 2.40
N ILE A 75 -8.40 6.75 2.58
CA ILE A 75 -8.55 5.75 1.51
C ILE A 75 -9.86 6.05 0.77
N THR A 76 -9.75 6.34 -0.52
CA THR A 76 -10.88 6.63 -1.41
C THR A 76 -11.32 5.43 -2.24
N GLY A 77 -10.45 4.42 -2.35
CA GLY A 77 -10.74 3.17 -3.05
C GLY A 77 -9.85 2.04 -2.53
N LEU A 78 -10.33 0.82 -2.61
CA LEU A 78 -9.60 -0.38 -2.24
C LEU A 78 -9.90 -1.48 -3.26
N GLU A 79 -8.90 -1.86 -4.03
CA GLU A 79 -9.01 -2.87 -5.09
C GLU A 79 -8.29 -4.17 -4.69
N PRO A 80 -8.92 -5.35 -4.83
CA PRO A 80 -8.22 -6.60 -4.65
C PRO A 80 -7.24 -6.83 -5.81
N VAL A 81 -6.06 -7.36 -5.48
CA VAL A 81 -5.05 -7.77 -6.46
C VAL A 81 -4.87 -9.29 -6.35
N GLY A 82 -5.47 -10.00 -7.29
CA GLY A 82 -5.54 -11.46 -7.22
C GLY A 82 -6.15 -11.92 -5.90
N LEU A 83 -5.58 -12.97 -5.31
CA LEU A 83 -5.99 -13.54 -4.01
C LEU A 83 -4.96 -13.25 -2.91
N TYR A 84 -3.95 -12.43 -3.19
CA TYR A 84 -2.77 -12.28 -2.32
C TYR A 84 -2.54 -10.87 -1.79
N ALA A 85 -3.26 -9.86 -2.30
CA ALA A 85 -3.00 -8.46 -1.97
C ALA A 85 -4.22 -7.54 -2.18
N VAL A 86 -4.11 -6.32 -1.66
CA VAL A 86 -4.99 -5.20 -1.96
C VAL A 86 -4.19 -3.97 -2.39
N LYS A 87 -4.82 -3.15 -3.21
CA LYS A 87 -4.27 -1.87 -3.68
C LYS A 87 -5.18 -0.73 -3.23
N PRO A 88 -4.81 0.03 -2.20
CA PRO A 88 -5.56 1.21 -1.79
C PRO A 88 -5.27 2.39 -2.72
N THR A 89 -6.28 3.20 -2.95
CA THR A 89 -6.16 4.53 -3.54
C THR A 89 -6.34 5.56 -2.44
N PHE A 90 -5.35 6.43 -2.27
CA PHE A 90 -5.38 7.47 -1.25
C PHE A 90 -5.84 8.81 -1.80
N SER A 91 -6.37 9.67 -0.91
CA SER A 91 -6.91 10.99 -1.28
C SER A 91 -5.85 11.96 -1.81
N ASP A 92 -4.56 11.72 -1.54
CA ASP A 92 -3.44 12.48 -2.09
C ASP A 92 -3.01 12.01 -3.50
N GLY A 93 -3.79 11.12 -4.12
CA GLY A 93 -3.55 10.60 -5.47
C GLY A 93 -2.62 9.38 -5.52
N HIS A 94 -2.05 8.96 -4.40
CA HIS A 94 -1.18 7.79 -4.35
C HIS A 94 -2.00 6.49 -4.51
N ALA A 95 -1.67 5.68 -5.51
CA ALA A 95 -2.40 4.43 -5.82
C ALA A 95 -1.47 3.31 -6.35
N SER A 96 -0.16 3.43 -6.17
CA SER A 96 0.81 2.48 -6.73
C SER A 96 1.23 1.36 -5.77
N GLY A 97 0.87 1.44 -4.48
CA GLY A 97 1.23 0.45 -3.48
C GLY A 97 0.37 -0.81 -3.51
N ILE A 98 0.99 -1.98 -3.66
CA ILE A 98 0.31 -3.28 -3.59
C ILE A 98 0.67 -3.93 -2.25
N PHE A 99 -0.30 -4.01 -1.35
CA PHE A 99 -0.13 -4.55 0.00
C PHE A 99 -0.49 -6.02 0.03
N SER A 100 0.51 -6.90 0.07
CA SER A 100 0.27 -8.34 0.26
C SER A 100 -0.27 -8.63 1.66
N TRP A 101 -0.98 -9.76 1.83
CA TRP A 101 -1.49 -10.17 3.14
C TRP A 101 -0.38 -10.33 4.18
N GLY A 102 0.76 -10.89 3.77
CA GLY A 102 1.94 -11.01 4.62
C GLY A 102 2.49 -9.68 5.06
N TYR A 103 2.56 -8.71 4.15
CA TYR A 103 3.02 -7.37 4.47
C TYR A 103 2.07 -6.63 5.41
N LEU A 104 0.76 -6.68 5.18
CA LEU A 104 -0.25 -6.09 6.06
C LEU A 104 -0.20 -6.69 7.47
N ARG A 105 -0.01 -8.00 7.57
CA ARG A 105 0.16 -8.68 8.86
C ARG A 105 1.41 -8.21 9.57
N TRP A 106 2.53 -8.15 8.85
CA TRP A 106 3.79 -7.66 9.41
C TRP A 106 3.68 -6.20 9.89
N LEU A 107 3.03 -5.32 9.10
CA LEU A 107 2.74 -3.96 9.51
C LEU A 107 1.92 -3.88 10.80
N ALA A 108 0.91 -4.73 10.93
CA ALA A 108 0.07 -4.79 12.13
C ALA A 108 0.86 -5.23 13.37
N ASP A 109 1.71 -6.23 13.23
CA ASP A 109 2.52 -6.77 14.33
C ASP A 109 3.62 -5.79 14.78
N HIS A 110 4.11 -4.92 13.88
CA HIS A 110 5.20 -3.98 14.17
C HIS A 110 4.74 -2.51 14.22
N GLN A 111 3.45 -2.24 14.15
CA GLN A 111 2.88 -0.89 14.05
C GLN A 111 3.43 0.09 15.11
N PRO A 112 3.50 -0.23 16.42
CA PRO A 112 3.97 0.74 17.41
C PRO A 112 5.44 1.14 17.19
N ALA A 113 6.30 0.18 16.89
CA ALA A 113 7.72 0.43 16.66
C ALA A 113 7.99 1.21 15.37
N LEU A 114 7.31 0.83 14.29
CA LEU A 114 7.40 1.54 13.01
C LEU A 114 6.86 2.97 13.11
N TRP A 115 5.77 3.16 13.85
CA TRP A 115 5.21 4.48 14.04
C TRP A 115 6.16 5.41 14.82
N GLN A 116 6.82 4.89 15.85
CA GLN A 116 7.82 5.65 16.57
C GLN A 116 9.03 6.00 15.69
N ASP A 117 9.57 5.04 14.93
CA ASP A 117 10.65 5.29 13.96
C ASP A 117 10.27 6.40 12.96
N TYR A 118 9.05 6.39 12.45
CA TYR A 118 8.56 7.43 11.56
C TYR A 118 8.55 8.82 12.22
N LEU A 119 8.08 8.91 13.46
CA LEU A 119 8.05 10.17 14.20
C LEU A 119 9.47 10.69 14.49
N ASP A 120 10.38 9.82 14.90
CA ASP A 120 11.79 10.16 15.15
C ASP A 120 12.47 10.67 13.86
N ARG A 121 12.19 10.06 12.73
CA ARG A 121 12.70 10.50 11.42
C ARG A 121 12.14 11.85 10.99
N LEU A 122 10.87 12.13 11.25
CA LEU A 122 10.28 13.45 11.00
C LEU A 122 10.95 14.53 11.84
N GLU A 123 11.13 14.26 13.14
CA GLU A 123 11.80 15.19 14.06
C GLU A 123 13.24 15.46 13.60
N ALA A 124 14.01 14.43 13.29
CA ALA A 124 15.38 14.56 12.81
C ALA A 124 15.49 15.35 11.49
N ALA A 125 14.47 15.28 10.64
CA ALA A 125 14.39 16.03 9.40
C ALA A 125 13.79 17.45 9.55
N GLY A 126 13.32 17.84 10.75
CA GLY A 126 12.57 19.08 10.95
C GLY A 126 11.26 19.16 10.15
N ALA A 127 10.67 17.99 9.86
CA ALA A 127 9.51 17.86 9.02
C ALA A 127 8.23 17.60 9.85
N SER A 128 7.06 17.75 9.24
CA SER A 128 5.76 17.59 9.90
C SER A 128 4.89 16.54 9.22
N ARG A 129 4.02 15.91 10.00
CA ARG A 129 2.90 15.10 9.51
C ARG A 129 1.80 15.96 8.89
N ASP A 130 1.69 17.22 9.32
CA ASP A 130 0.66 18.12 8.82
C ASP A 130 1.01 18.58 7.39
N PRO A 131 0.03 18.64 6.48
CA PRO A 131 0.26 19.15 5.14
C PRO A 131 0.73 20.61 5.21
N ASP A 132 1.75 20.94 4.44
CA ASP A 132 2.18 22.33 4.30
C ASP A 132 1.11 23.09 3.51
N PRO A 133 0.49 24.12 4.09
CA PRO A 133 -0.53 24.90 3.39
C PRO A 133 0.00 25.64 2.15
N ASN A 134 1.33 25.78 2.03
CA ASN A 134 2.01 26.40 0.89
C ASN A 134 2.62 25.37 -0.09
N ALA A 135 2.53 24.09 0.21
CA ALA A 135 3.03 23.07 -0.73
C ALA A 135 2.16 23.09 -1.99
N ALA A 136 2.78 23.35 -3.14
CA ALA A 136 2.13 23.15 -4.42
C ALA A 136 1.69 21.67 -4.53
N PRO A 137 0.52 21.38 -5.11
CA PRO A 137 0.09 19.99 -5.31
C PRO A 137 1.17 19.26 -6.11
N THR A 138 1.73 18.21 -5.51
CA THR A 138 2.68 17.36 -6.22
C THR A 138 1.97 16.76 -7.42
N PRO A 139 2.47 16.97 -8.66
CA PRO A 139 1.84 16.38 -9.83
C PRO A 139 1.90 14.88 -9.67
N SER A 140 0.73 14.26 -9.66
CA SER A 140 0.59 12.81 -9.78
C SER A 140 1.34 12.38 -11.04
N ALA A 141 2.43 11.62 -10.88
CA ALA A 141 3.19 11.10 -12.01
C ALA A 141 2.41 9.98 -12.70
N SER A 142 1.30 10.32 -13.34
CA SER A 142 0.64 9.51 -14.34
C SER A 142 1.10 9.99 -15.71
N GLY A 143 2.15 9.40 -16.24
CA GLY A 143 2.66 9.76 -17.55
C GLY A 143 3.81 8.89 -17.99
N CYS A 144 3.58 7.59 -18.19
CA CYS A 144 4.40 6.85 -19.13
C CYS A 144 4.01 7.29 -20.54
N ALA A 145 4.74 8.28 -21.06
CA ALA A 145 4.66 8.63 -22.45
C ALA A 145 5.13 7.45 -23.30
N SER A 146 4.20 6.84 -24.00
CA SER A 146 4.47 5.87 -25.06
C SER A 146 5.18 6.57 -26.22
N HIS A 147 6.48 6.31 -26.40
CA HIS A 147 7.13 6.57 -27.67
C HIS A 147 6.87 5.38 -28.61
N GLY A 148 5.97 5.60 -29.54
CA GLY A 148 5.79 4.71 -30.66
C GLY A 148 6.93 4.82 -31.66
N LYS A 149 7.36 3.69 -32.24
CA LYS A 149 7.74 3.48 -33.64
C LYS A 149 7.96 1.99 -33.88
N SER A 150 7.25 1.53 -34.70
CA SER A 150 7.15 1.12 -36.11
C SER A 150 7.25 -0.39 -36.31
N ALA A 151 6.22 -0.85 -36.88
CA ALA A 151 5.93 -1.93 -37.82
C ALA A 151 7.01 -2.99 -38.16
N GLY A 152 6.56 -4.25 -38.07
CA GLY A 152 7.03 -5.41 -38.84
C GLY A 152 6.09 -6.60 -38.62
N PRO A 153 5.63 -7.27 -39.66
CA PRO A 153 4.52 -8.23 -39.59
C PRO A 153 4.98 -9.69 -39.36
N GLY A 154 4.16 -10.45 -38.65
CA GLY A 154 4.14 -11.90 -38.83
C GLY A 154 4.39 -12.72 -37.58
N GLN A 155 3.40 -13.29 -37.00
CA GLN A 155 3.02 -14.70 -36.98
C GLN A 155 2.01 -14.98 -35.87
N THR A 156 0.86 -15.45 -36.30
CA THR A 156 -0.21 -16.06 -35.53
C THR A 156 0.26 -17.33 -34.82
N THR A 157 0.17 -17.37 -33.49
CA THR A 157 -0.01 -18.59 -32.74
C THR A 157 -1.05 -18.37 -31.65
N ALA A 158 -2.13 -19.15 -31.70
CA ALA A 158 -3.25 -19.11 -30.82
C ALA A 158 -2.88 -19.40 -29.35
N PRO A 159 -3.49 -18.70 -28.38
CA PRO A 159 -3.25 -18.99 -26.96
C PRO A 159 -3.99 -20.24 -26.52
N LYS A 160 -3.25 -21.11 -25.81
CA LYS A 160 -3.74 -22.28 -25.10
C LYS A 160 -4.76 -21.87 -24.03
N PRO A 161 -5.87 -22.62 -23.84
CA PRO A 161 -6.88 -22.27 -22.85
C PRO A 161 -6.35 -22.38 -21.43
N ALA A 162 -6.67 -21.37 -20.63
CA ALA A 162 -6.38 -21.29 -19.19
C ALA A 162 -7.18 -22.35 -18.41
N PRO A 163 -6.64 -22.89 -17.30
CA PRO A 163 -7.39 -23.81 -16.44
C PRO A 163 -8.50 -23.07 -15.69
N SER A 164 -9.63 -23.73 -15.54
CA SER A 164 -10.84 -23.27 -14.84
C SER A 164 -10.56 -22.86 -13.39
N PRO A 165 -11.24 -21.82 -12.86
CA PRO A 165 -11.05 -21.39 -11.47
C PRO A 165 -11.72 -22.39 -10.52
N GLY A 166 -10.89 -23.00 -9.66
CA GLY A 166 -11.36 -23.71 -8.48
C GLY A 166 -12.04 -22.71 -7.52
N SER A 167 -13.06 -23.20 -6.80
CA SER A 167 -13.88 -22.46 -5.84
C SER A 167 -13.05 -21.57 -4.90
N GLY A 168 -12.88 -20.31 -5.26
CA GLY A 168 -12.23 -19.29 -4.45
C GLY A 168 -13.26 -18.59 -3.57
N LYS A 169 -12.98 -18.48 -2.29
CA LYS A 169 -13.74 -17.65 -1.35
C LYS A 169 -13.81 -16.23 -1.89
N THR A 170 -15.02 -15.74 -2.14
CA THR A 170 -15.25 -14.39 -2.63
C THR A 170 -15.03 -13.41 -1.50
N PHE A 171 -14.05 -12.52 -1.63
CA PHE A 171 -13.86 -11.41 -0.70
C PHE A 171 -14.83 -10.29 -1.02
N THR A 172 -15.64 -9.91 -0.06
CA THR A 172 -16.47 -8.72 -0.15
C THR A 172 -15.81 -7.63 0.70
N ALA A 173 -15.21 -6.65 0.05
CA ALA A 173 -14.76 -5.43 0.72
C ALA A 173 -16.00 -4.56 1.00
N LYS A 174 -16.31 -4.30 2.27
CA LYS A 174 -17.41 -3.44 2.69
C LYS A 174 -16.86 -2.07 3.06
N ILE A 175 -17.24 -1.04 2.30
CA ILE A 175 -16.97 0.35 2.66
C ILE A 175 -18.16 0.83 3.48
N GLU A 176 -17.99 0.99 4.78
CA GLU A 176 -19.00 1.57 5.66
C GLU A 176 -18.69 3.06 5.85
N SER A 177 -19.57 3.88 5.25
CA SER A 177 -19.63 5.31 5.55
C SER A 177 -20.68 5.50 6.66
N ILE A 178 -20.24 5.57 7.89
CA ILE A 178 -21.06 6.00 9.02
C ILE A 178 -20.37 7.22 9.64
#